data_2becc6317e47f4305a23af5be518fc3a
#
_entry.id   2becc6317e47f4305a23af5be518fc3a
#
_cell.length_a   1.000
_cell.length_b   1.000
_cell.length_c   1.000
_cell.angle_alpha   90.00
_cell.angle_beta   90.00
_cell.angle_gamma   90.00
#
_symmetry.space_group_name_H-M   'P 1'
#
loop_
_entity.id
_entity.type
_entity.pdbx_description
1 polymer ?
#
loop_
_entity_poly.entity_id
_entity_poly.type
_entity_poly.pdbx_seq_one_letter_code
_entity_poly.pdbx_strand_id
1 'polypeptide(L)'
;MARRDKRTTARSSRGGSRATGRALPAGVRRWLLIALALGAVLALLYPGAVFRGEVFASGDAANSDAFTLAGDRALAQGHYPLWNPYLFAGMPSFGSLAYARYLYPPSLILDNLQRHLGFAPMTWMLAHLMFGGLGMAWLLTRWRLSVAVLLFGAATWLLLPKVVAWGVHGHGSKLAAAMYLPWIVGWVWRVLDGGGARAVAMTGLLLGLQLLRGHVQISY
;
A
#
# COMPACT_ATOMS: atom_id res chain seq x y z
N MET A 1 -67.48 16.32 56.04
CA MET A 1 -66.07 16.68 55.63
C MET A 1 -65.39 15.41 55.23
N ALA A 2 -65.24 15.10 53.91
CA ALA A 2 -64.68 13.90 53.38
C ALA A 2 -63.46 14.25 52.52
N ARG A 3 -62.31 13.76 52.97
CA ARG A 3 -61.00 13.93 52.24
C ARG A 3 -60.82 12.78 51.24
N ARG A 4 -60.80 13.10 49.98
CA ARG A 4 -60.54 12.15 48.86
C ARG A 4 -59.06 12.04 48.61
N ASP A 5 -58.52 10.87 48.89
CA ASP A 5 -57.13 10.48 48.51
C ASP A 5 -57.09 10.19 47.02
N LYS A 6 -56.27 10.94 46.28
CA LYS A 6 -55.89 10.61 44.89
C LYS A 6 -54.60 9.82 44.87
N ARG A 7 -54.67 8.52 44.69
CA ARG A 7 -53.52 7.69 44.34
C ARG A 7 -53.14 7.95 42.87
N THR A 8 -51.98 8.56 42.67
CA THR A 8 -51.34 8.72 41.37
C THR A 8 -50.51 7.50 41.06
N THR A 9 -50.93 6.66 40.11
CA THR A 9 -50.17 5.55 39.57
C THR A 9 -49.06 6.06 38.66
N ALA A 10 -47.80 5.99 39.11
CA ALA A 10 -46.62 6.25 38.31
C ALA A 10 -46.43 5.12 37.30
N ARG A 11 -46.65 5.43 36.04
CA ARG A 11 -46.39 4.56 34.88
C ARG A 11 -44.91 4.60 34.57
N SER A 12 -44.16 3.55 34.96
CA SER A 12 -42.76 3.36 34.63
C SER A 12 -42.62 3.14 33.11
N SER A 13 -42.20 4.15 32.40
CA SER A 13 -41.76 4.03 30.98
C SER A 13 -40.35 3.47 30.96
N ARG A 14 -40.22 2.17 30.77
CA ARG A 14 -38.95 1.55 30.40
C ARG A 14 -38.56 2.04 29.00
N GLY A 15 -37.79 3.11 28.96
CA GLY A 15 -37.08 3.57 27.75
C GLY A 15 -36.01 2.56 27.37
N GLY A 16 -36.31 1.66 26.44
CA GLY A 16 -35.31 0.82 25.81
C GLY A 16 -34.31 1.68 25.07
N SER A 17 -33.14 1.86 25.62
CA SER A 17 -32.00 2.43 24.93
C SER A 17 -31.65 1.52 23.73
N ARG A 18 -32.18 1.80 22.56
CA ARG A 18 -31.67 1.24 21.32
C ARG A 18 -30.26 1.79 21.16
N ALA A 19 -29.27 0.91 21.33
CA ALA A 19 -27.89 1.19 20.94
C ALA A 19 -27.88 1.49 19.44
N THR A 20 -27.96 2.77 19.08
CA THR A 20 -27.78 3.25 17.71
C THR A 20 -26.30 3.04 17.39
N GLY A 21 -25.98 1.97 16.70
CA GLY A 21 -24.66 1.72 16.15
C GLY A 21 -24.23 2.99 15.38
N ARG A 22 -23.19 3.65 15.83
CA ARG A 22 -22.72 4.91 15.28
C ARG A 22 -22.23 4.65 13.84
N ALA A 23 -23.03 5.04 12.86
CA ALA A 23 -22.67 4.89 11.45
C ALA A 23 -21.33 5.59 11.16
N LEU A 24 -20.46 4.93 10.39
CA LEU A 24 -19.18 5.51 9.98
C LEU A 24 -19.39 6.83 9.21
N PRO A 25 -18.52 7.84 9.40
CA PRO A 25 -18.55 9.05 8.63
C PRO A 25 -18.55 8.78 7.12
N ALA A 26 -19.31 9.55 6.34
CA ALA A 26 -19.46 9.31 4.90
C ALA A 26 -18.12 9.25 4.14
N GLY A 27 -17.15 10.09 4.54
CA GLY A 27 -15.80 10.06 3.99
C GLY A 27 -15.08 8.74 4.25
N VAL A 28 -15.14 8.23 5.48
CA VAL A 28 -14.52 6.93 5.85
C VAL A 28 -15.18 5.80 5.07
N ARG A 29 -16.52 5.78 5.01
CA ARG A 29 -17.27 4.77 4.25
C ARG A 29 -16.87 4.75 2.77
N ARG A 30 -16.71 5.94 2.15
CA ARG A 30 -16.27 6.07 0.77
C ARG A 30 -14.90 5.41 0.55
N TRP A 31 -13.92 5.69 1.41
CA TRP A 31 -12.57 5.13 1.28
C TRP A 31 -12.52 3.64 1.56
N LEU A 32 -13.31 3.15 2.51
CA LEU A 32 -13.44 1.71 2.75
C LEU A 32 -14.03 0.99 1.53
N LEU A 33 -15.06 1.55 0.90
CA LEU A 33 -15.64 0.98 -0.33
C LEU A 33 -14.62 0.94 -1.47
N ILE A 34 -13.83 2.02 -1.64
CA ILE A 34 -12.77 2.06 -2.66
C ILE A 34 -11.70 0.98 -2.36
N ALA A 35 -11.24 0.89 -1.12
CA ALA A 35 -10.24 -0.10 -0.72
C ALA A 35 -10.74 -1.53 -0.91
N LEU A 36 -11.98 -1.83 -0.50
CA LEU A 36 -12.60 -3.15 -0.69
C LEU A 36 -12.76 -3.51 -2.18
N ALA A 37 -13.22 -2.56 -3.00
CA ALA A 37 -13.37 -2.79 -4.44
C ALA A 37 -12.01 -3.03 -5.12
N LEU A 38 -10.97 -2.26 -4.78
CA LEU A 38 -9.61 -2.49 -5.27
C LEU A 38 -9.05 -3.82 -4.78
N GLY A 39 -9.31 -4.19 -3.52
CA GLY A 39 -8.96 -5.50 -2.98
C GLY A 39 -9.62 -6.64 -3.75
N ALA A 40 -10.89 -6.50 -4.12
CA ALA A 40 -11.59 -7.47 -4.97
C ALA A 40 -10.96 -7.55 -6.37
N VAL A 41 -10.60 -6.42 -6.98
CA VAL A 41 -9.88 -6.40 -8.27
C VAL A 41 -8.56 -7.15 -8.16
N LEU A 42 -7.75 -6.91 -7.12
CA LEU A 42 -6.49 -7.61 -6.91
C LEU A 42 -6.68 -9.10 -6.65
N ALA A 43 -7.73 -9.49 -5.90
CA ALA A 43 -8.06 -10.90 -5.66
C ALA A 43 -8.49 -11.63 -6.94
N LEU A 44 -9.19 -10.94 -7.84
CA LEU A 44 -9.56 -11.49 -9.14
C LEU A 44 -8.37 -11.60 -10.10
N LEU A 45 -7.45 -10.63 -10.07
CA LEU A 45 -6.26 -10.62 -10.92
C LEU A 45 -5.19 -11.62 -10.48
N TYR A 46 -5.01 -11.76 -9.17
CA TYR A 46 -3.93 -12.53 -8.55
C TYR A 46 -4.47 -13.57 -7.55
N PRO A 47 -5.43 -14.43 -7.94
CA PRO A 47 -6.07 -15.35 -6.99
C PRO A 47 -5.08 -16.33 -6.36
N GLY A 48 -4.05 -16.75 -7.10
CA GLY A 48 -2.99 -17.60 -6.59
C GLY A 48 -2.19 -16.93 -5.47
N ALA A 49 -1.79 -15.69 -5.69
CA ALA A 49 -1.03 -14.92 -4.70
C ALA A 49 -1.87 -14.57 -3.46
N VAL A 50 -3.17 -14.26 -3.64
CA VAL A 50 -4.06 -13.83 -2.55
C VAL A 50 -4.52 -15.01 -1.69
N PHE A 51 -4.95 -16.12 -2.31
CA PHE A 51 -5.65 -17.20 -1.60
C PHE A 51 -4.82 -18.46 -1.41
N ARG A 52 -3.78 -18.67 -2.22
CA ARG A 52 -3.00 -19.91 -2.21
C ARG A 52 -1.52 -19.70 -1.86
N GLY A 53 -1.08 -18.44 -1.64
CA GLY A 53 0.31 -18.13 -1.34
C GLY A 53 1.29 -18.43 -2.50
N GLU A 54 0.78 -18.52 -3.72
CA GLU A 54 1.60 -18.76 -4.93
C GLU A 54 2.48 -17.55 -5.23
N VAL A 55 3.63 -17.81 -5.83
CA VAL A 55 4.60 -16.81 -6.28
C VAL A 55 4.77 -16.89 -7.79
N PHE A 56 5.13 -15.77 -8.42
CA PHE A 56 5.48 -15.78 -9.83
C PHE A 56 6.90 -16.32 -10.00
N ALA A 57 7.05 -17.38 -10.78
CA ALA A 57 8.32 -17.97 -11.14
C ALA A 57 8.79 -17.43 -12.51
N SER A 58 9.56 -16.36 -12.49
CA SER A 58 10.20 -15.81 -13.69
C SER A 58 11.72 -15.82 -13.53
N GLY A 59 12.46 -15.76 -14.65
CA GLY A 59 13.92 -15.70 -14.61
C GLY A 59 14.44 -14.51 -13.79
N ASP A 60 13.78 -13.35 -13.90
CA ASP A 60 14.18 -12.15 -13.16
C ASP A 60 13.84 -12.23 -11.66
N ALA A 61 12.81 -13.00 -11.30
CA ALA A 61 12.51 -13.27 -9.89
C ALA A 61 13.61 -14.13 -9.24
N ALA A 62 14.10 -15.15 -9.93
CA ALA A 62 15.20 -16.01 -9.45
C ALA A 62 16.51 -15.21 -9.22
N ASN A 63 16.80 -14.23 -10.08
CA ASN A 63 17.93 -13.32 -9.86
C ASN A 63 17.76 -12.54 -8.53
N SER A 64 16.56 -12.06 -8.23
CA SER A 64 16.26 -11.37 -6.97
C SER A 64 16.59 -12.22 -5.74
N ASP A 65 16.34 -13.53 -5.79
CA ASP A 65 16.61 -14.45 -4.69
C ASP A 65 18.12 -14.62 -4.44
N ALA A 66 18.93 -14.72 -5.51
CA ALA A 66 20.38 -14.79 -5.39
C ALA A 66 20.96 -13.56 -4.68
N PHE A 67 20.44 -12.43 -4.98
CA PHE A 67 20.81 -11.19 -4.31
C PHE A 67 20.36 -11.21 -2.83
N THR A 68 19.15 -11.57 -2.52
CA THR A 68 18.66 -11.68 -1.15
C THR A 68 19.54 -12.61 -0.32
N LEU A 69 19.93 -13.75 -0.88
CA LEU A 69 20.80 -14.71 -0.19
C LEU A 69 22.17 -14.10 0.18
N ALA A 70 22.77 -13.32 -0.72
CA ALA A 70 24.03 -12.62 -0.43
C ALA A 70 23.88 -11.62 0.73
N GLY A 71 22.78 -10.87 0.73
CA GLY A 71 22.46 -9.94 1.82
C GLY A 71 22.21 -10.63 3.15
N ASP A 72 21.43 -11.71 3.15
CA ASP A 72 21.14 -12.47 4.38
C ASP A 72 22.42 -13.12 4.97
N ARG A 73 23.35 -13.57 4.12
CA ARG A 73 24.68 -14.05 4.57
C ARG A 73 25.49 -12.94 5.21
N ALA A 74 25.52 -11.74 4.64
CA ALA A 74 26.23 -10.61 5.22
C ALA A 74 25.65 -10.24 6.60
N LEU A 75 24.32 -10.21 6.73
CA LEU A 75 23.64 -9.93 8.01
C LEU A 75 23.94 -11.01 9.05
N ALA A 76 23.94 -12.29 8.66
CA ALA A 76 24.29 -13.40 9.56
C ALA A 76 25.74 -13.30 10.08
N GLN A 77 26.63 -12.65 9.33
CA GLN A 77 28.03 -12.36 9.74
C GLN A 77 28.18 -11.04 10.50
N GLY A 78 27.07 -10.36 10.83
CA GLY A 78 27.09 -9.08 11.53
C GLY A 78 27.45 -7.87 10.65
N HIS A 79 27.47 -8.05 9.33
CA HIS A 79 27.79 -6.98 8.39
C HIS A 79 26.51 -6.46 7.70
N TYR A 80 26.40 -5.13 7.57
CA TYR A 80 25.34 -4.56 6.76
C TYR A 80 25.63 -4.84 5.27
N PRO A 81 24.63 -5.30 4.46
CA PRO A 81 24.86 -5.80 3.10
C PRO A 81 25.08 -4.66 2.07
N LEU A 82 26.18 -3.94 2.20
CA LEU A 82 26.55 -2.85 1.28
C LEU A 82 27.21 -3.34 -0.01
N TRP A 83 27.78 -4.55 0.00
CA TRP A 83 28.54 -5.11 -1.10
C TRP A 83 28.10 -6.56 -1.41
N ASN A 84 27.89 -6.85 -2.69
CA ASN A 84 27.66 -8.22 -3.15
C ASN A 84 28.90 -8.72 -3.90
N PRO A 85 29.66 -9.66 -3.33
CA PRO A 85 30.89 -10.16 -3.95
C PRO A 85 30.64 -11.19 -5.05
N TYR A 86 29.42 -11.68 -5.23
CA TYR A 86 29.11 -12.83 -6.09
C TYR A 86 28.71 -12.43 -7.52
N LEU A 87 28.51 -11.15 -7.80
CA LEU A 87 28.07 -10.67 -9.09
C LEU A 87 29.09 -9.68 -9.67
N PHE A 88 29.39 -9.81 -10.96
CA PHE A 88 30.29 -8.92 -11.70
C PHE A 88 31.65 -8.68 -11.03
N ALA A 89 32.24 -9.71 -10.43
CA ALA A 89 33.44 -9.61 -9.59
C ALA A 89 33.30 -8.69 -8.37
N GLY A 90 32.07 -8.44 -7.95
CA GLY A 90 31.69 -7.59 -6.82
C GLY A 90 31.01 -6.30 -7.27
N MET A 91 29.89 -5.98 -6.63
CA MET A 91 29.13 -4.76 -6.91
C MET A 91 28.52 -4.18 -5.63
N PRO A 92 28.28 -2.84 -5.57
CA PRO A 92 27.54 -2.23 -4.48
C PRO A 92 26.11 -2.79 -4.43
N SER A 93 25.67 -3.21 -3.24
CA SER A 93 24.28 -3.61 -3.05
C SER A 93 23.36 -2.42 -3.01
N PHE A 94 23.84 -1.31 -2.44
CA PHE A 94 23.14 -0.04 -2.43
C PHE A 94 23.14 0.56 -3.85
N GLY A 95 21.98 0.86 -4.38
CA GLY A 95 21.83 1.38 -5.74
C GLY A 95 21.73 0.34 -6.84
N SER A 96 21.96 -0.94 -6.55
CA SER A 96 21.57 -2.03 -7.45
C SER A 96 20.09 -2.35 -7.25
N LEU A 97 19.41 -2.69 -8.35
CA LEU A 97 17.94 -2.78 -8.46
C LEU A 97 17.25 -3.69 -7.45
N ALA A 98 17.97 -4.62 -6.84
CA ALA A 98 17.39 -5.63 -5.98
C ALA A 98 17.53 -5.33 -4.47
N TYR A 99 18.35 -4.37 -4.06
CA TYR A 99 18.83 -4.27 -2.67
C TYR A 99 18.22 -3.19 -1.80
N ALA A 100 17.41 -2.32 -2.35
CA ALA A 100 16.63 -1.37 -1.59
C ALA A 100 15.75 -2.02 -0.50
N ARG A 101 15.63 -3.34 -0.52
CA ARG A 101 14.93 -4.14 0.49
C ARG A 101 15.38 -3.80 1.92
N TYR A 102 16.69 -3.71 2.17
CA TYR A 102 17.24 -3.49 3.51
C TYR A 102 17.17 -2.05 4.00
N LEU A 103 17.00 -1.10 3.09
CA LEU A 103 16.88 0.33 3.39
C LEU A 103 15.50 0.89 3.19
N TYR A 104 14.64 0.15 2.52
CA TYR A 104 13.29 0.59 2.18
C TYR A 104 12.33 0.25 3.32
N PRO A 105 11.88 1.22 4.13
CA PRO A 105 11.07 0.96 5.31
C PRO A 105 9.82 0.13 5.08
N PRO A 106 9.05 0.31 3.98
CA PRO A 106 7.91 -0.56 3.71
C PRO A 106 8.27 -2.03 3.55
N SER A 107 9.42 -2.37 2.93
CA SER A 107 9.86 -3.77 2.85
C SER A 107 10.19 -4.34 4.22
N LEU A 108 10.86 -3.58 5.09
CA LEU A 108 11.16 -4.01 6.44
C LEU A 108 9.89 -4.34 7.24
N ILE A 109 8.86 -3.51 7.11
CA ILE A 109 7.55 -3.74 7.75
C ILE A 109 6.89 -4.99 7.18
N LEU A 110 6.79 -5.11 5.85
CA LEU A 110 6.12 -6.22 5.18
C LEU A 110 6.84 -7.56 5.41
N ASP A 111 8.18 -7.56 5.41
CA ASP A 111 8.98 -8.73 5.72
C ASP A 111 8.79 -9.21 7.18
N ASN A 112 8.63 -8.28 8.13
CA ASN A 112 8.29 -8.64 9.50
C ASN A 112 6.87 -9.21 9.62
N LEU A 113 5.89 -8.62 8.95
CA LEU A 113 4.52 -9.15 8.90
C LEU A 113 4.50 -10.57 8.29
N GLN A 114 5.25 -10.79 7.22
CA GLN A 114 5.35 -12.10 6.60
C GLN A 114 5.98 -13.12 7.55
N ARG A 115 7.09 -12.79 8.20
CA ARG A 115 7.82 -13.72 9.08
C ARG A 115 7.07 -14.04 10.38
N HIS A 116 6.44 -13.05 11.00
CA HIS A 116 5.84 -13.22 12.33
C HIS A 116 4.34 -13.47 12.32
N LEU A 117 3.62 -13.04 11.27
CA LEU A 117 2.17 -13.18 11.17
C LEU A 117 1.73 -14.14 10.05
N GLY A 118 2.68 -14.78 9.33
CA GLY A 118 2.38 -15.76 8.30
C GLY A 118 1.70 -15.18 7.06
N PHE A 119 1.92 -13.90 6.74
CA PHE A 119 1.40 -13.30 5.52
C PHE A 119 2.01 -13.97 4.27
N ALA A 120 1.21 -14.07 3.20
CA ALA A 120 1.63 -14.71 1.96
C ALA A 120 2.87 -14.01 1.33
N PRO A 121 3.73 -14.74 0.62
CA PRO A 121 4.97 -14.20 0.04
C PRO A 121 4.76 -12.99 -0.86
N MET A 122 3.65 -12.91 -1.61
CA MET A 122 3.34 -11.81 -2.52
C MET A 122 2.66 -10.60 -1.84
N THR A 123 2.51 -10.60 -0.50
CA THR A 123 1.89 -9.48 0.25
C THR A 123 2.58 -8.15 -0.04
N TRP A 124 3.90 -8.13 -0.22
CA TRP A 124 4.63 -6.93 -0.59
C TRP A 124 4.15 -6.32 -1.91
N MET A 125 3.89 -7.16 -2.93
CA MET A 125 3.39 -6.72 -4.24
C MET A 125 1.96 -6.20 -4.13
N LEU A 126 1.09 -6.96 -3.49
CA LEU A 126 -0.32 -6.60 -3.30
C LEU A 126 -0.47 -5.30 -2.49
N ALA A 127 0.36 -5.11 -1.46
CA ALA A 127 0.38 -3.88 -0.67
C ALA A 127 0.80 -2.66 -1.51
N HIS A 128 1.82 -2.78 -2.37
CA HIS A 128 2.22 -1.69 -3.26
C HIS A 128 1.16 -1.40 -4.32
N LEU A 129 0.55 -2.42 -4.92
CA LEU A 129 -0.55 -2.25 -5.86
C LEU A 129 -1.74 -1.55 -5.17
N MET A 130 -2.14 -1.99 -3.99
CA MET A 130 -3.19 -1.33 -3.20
C MET A 130 -2.84 0.13 -2.91
N PHE A 131 -1.61 0.40 -2.49
CA PHE A 131 -1.11 1.77 -2.25
C PHE A 131 -1.20 2.62 -3.53
N GLY A 132 -0.75 2.12 -4.68
CA GLY A 132 -0.81 2.84 -5.95
C GLY A 132 -2.25 3.09 -6.43
N GLY A 133 -3.13 2.10 -6.30
CA GLY A 133 -4.55 2.24 -6.64
C GLY A 133 -5.27 3.28 -5.77
N LEU A 134 -5.02 3.25 -4.46
CA LEU A 134 -5.54 4.27 -3.53
C LEU A 134 -4.98 5.66 -3.87
N GLY A 135 -3.70 5.73 -4.25
CA GLY A 135 -3.07 6.98 -4.70
C GLY A 135 -3.73 7.55 -5.95
N MET A 136 -4.03 6.70 -6.93
CA MET A 136 -4.73 7.13 -8.14
C MET A 136 -6.16 7.60 -7.81
N ALA A 137 -6.90 6.85 -7.01
CA ALA A 137 -8.23 7.29 -6.56
C ALA A 137 -8.15 8.63 -5.82
N TRP A 138 -7.14 8.81 -4.95
CA TRP A 138 -6.94 10.06 -4.22
C TRP A 138 -6.58 11.22 -5.16
N LEU A 139 -5.67 11.03 -6.10
CA LEU A 139 -5.31 12.03 -7.11
C LEU A 139 -6.56 12.50 -7.87
N LEU A 140 -7.40 11.55 -8.30
CA LEU A 140 -8.61 11.83 -9.06
C LEU A 140 -9.69 12.56 -8.26
N THR A 141 -9.65 12.56 -6.91
CA THR A 141 -10.59 13.37 -6.10
C THR A 141 -10.50 14.86 -6.36
N ARG A 142 -9.36 15.30 -6.90
CA ARG A 142 -9.14 16.71 -7.24
C ARG A 142 -10.20 17.26 -8.21
N TRP A 143 -10.69 16.43 -9.11
CA TRP A 143 -11.71 16.80 -10.10
C TRP A 143 -13.14 16.56 -9.61
N ARG A 144 -13.34 16.27 -8.31
CA ARG A 144 -14.66 16.03 -7.68
C ARG A 144 -15.50 14.96 -8.40
N LEU A 145 -14.83 13.96 -8.95
CA LEU A 145 -15.46 12.88 -9.71
C LEU A 145 -16.28 11.94 -8.81
N SER A 146 -17.20 11.21 -9.43
CA SER A 146 -18.00 10.18 -8.74
C SER A 146 -17.10 9.01 -8.27
N VAL A 147 -17.56 8.25 -7.27
CA VAL A 147 -16.83 7.09 -6.76
C VAL A 147 -16.58 6.06 -7.86
N ALA A 148 -17.53 5.87 -8.77
CA ALA A 148 -17.38 4.95 -9.90
C ALA A 148 -16.21 5.35 -10.81
N VAL A 149 -16.06 6.64 -11.12
CA VAL A 149 -14.94 7.13 -11.93
C VAL A 149 -13.61 7.01 -11.20
N LEU A 150 -13.59 7.26 -9.87
CA LEU A 150 -12.37 7.04 -9.07
C LEU A 150 -11.94 5.58 -9.10
N LEU A 151 -12.88 4.65 -8.95
CA LEU A 151 -12.63 3.21 -9.00
C LEU A 151 -12.17 2.80 -10.38
N PHE A 152 -12.81 3.27 -11.44
CA PHE A 152 -12.41 3.00 -12.81
C PHE A 152 -10.97 3.45 -13.08
N GLY A 153 -10.62 4.71 -12.74
CA GLY A 153 -9.28 5.21 -12.93
C GLY A 153 -8.22 4.48 -12.10
N ALA A 154 -8.54 4.15 -10.84
CA ALA A 154 -7.65 3.37 -9.97
C ALA A 154 -7.47 1.93 -10.50
N ALA A 155 -8.55 1.26 -10.91
CA ALA A 155 -8.47 -0.06 -11.51
C ALA A 155 -7.68 -0.04 -12.83
N THR A 156 -7.93 0.93 -13.69
CA THR A 156 -7.17 1.12 -14.93
C THR A 156 -5.68 1.25 -14.66
N TRP A 157 -5.28 2.03 -13.62
CA TRP A 157 -3.88 2.15 -13.21
C TRP A 157 -3.26 0.80 -12.84
N LEU A 158 -3.98 -0.02 -12.06
CA LEU A 158 -3.53 -1.35 -11.66
C LEU A 158 -3.49 -2.35 -12.83
N LEU A 159 -4.41 -2.19 -13.78
CA LEU A 159 -4.58 -3.07 -14.94
C LEU A 159 -3.72 -2.66 -16.14
N LEU A 160 -2.94 -1.58 -16.05
CA LEU A 160 -2.02 -1.23 -17.13
C LEU A 160 -1.16 -2.44 -17.49
N PRO A 161 -1.11 -2.86 -18.76
CA PRO A 161 -0.36 -4.06 -19.17
C PRO A 161 1.09 -4.05 -18.66
N LYS A 162 1.71 -2.87 -18.62
CA LYS A 162 3.06 -2.69 -18.11
C LYS A 162 3.19 -2.94 -16.62
N VAL A 163 2.20 -2.51 -15.82
CA VAL A 163 2.16 -2.75 -14.36
C VAL A 163 1.98 -4.23 -14.07
N VAL A 164 1.05 -4.87 -14.75
CA VAL A 164 0.82 -6.31 -14.65
C VAL A 164 2.08 -7.10 -15.05
N ALA A 165 2.70 -6.75 -16.18
CA ALA A 165 3.92 -7.39 -16.64
C ALA A 165 5.06 -7.25 -15.62
N TRP A 166 5.24 -6.10 -14.99
CA TRP A 166 6.25 -5.92 -13.95
C TRP A 166 6.03 -6.82 -12.74
N GLY A 167 4.77 -7.04 -12.35
CA GLY A 167 4.42 -7.96 -11.26
C GLY A 167 4.76 -9.41 -11.60
N VAL A 168 4.35 -9.86 -12.78
CA VAL A 168 4.47 -11.26 -13.23
C VAL A 168 5.93 -11.63 -13.57
N HIS A 169 6.69 -10.70 -14.17
CA HIS A 169 8.05 -10.97 -14.63
C HIS A 169 9.15 -10.66 -13.60
N GLY A 170 8.81 -10.40 -12.34
CA GLY A 170 9.79 -10.23 -11.28
C GLY A 170 10.41 -8.81 -11.19
N HIS A 171 9.89 -7.83 -11.91
CA HIS A 171 10.36 -6.44 -11.85
C HIS A 171 9.79 -5.68 -10.63
N GLY A 172 9.90 -6.27 -9.44
CA GLY A 172 9.26 -5.76 -8.21
C GLY A 172 9.70 -4.36 -7.81
N SER A 173 10.96 -3.97 -8.07
CA SER A 173 11.45 -2.62 -7.80
C SER A 173 10.78 -1.57 -8.70
N LYS A 174 10.61 -1.89 -10.01
CA LYS A 174 9.88 -1.03 -10.96
C LYS A 174 8.43 -0.84 -10.54
N LEU A 175 7.75 -1.96 -10.27
CA LEU A 175 6.36 -1.95 -9.81
C LEU A 175 6.21 -1.09 -8.57
N ALA A 176 6.97 -1.38 -7.51
CA ALA A 176 6.87 -0.65 -6.26
C ALA A 176 7.17 0.84 -6.41
N ALA A 177 8.21 1.22 -7.18
CA ALA A 177 8.52 2.62 -7.45
C ALA A 177 7.38 3.33 -8.21
N ALA A 178 6.79 2.68 -9.22
CA ALA A 178 5.68 3.25 -9.98
C ALA A 178 4.44 3.51 -9.13
N MET A 179 4.19 2.70 -8.11
CA MET A 179 3.01 2.89 -7.24
C MET A 179 3.05 4.17 -6.40
N TYR A 180 4.20 4.85 -6.31
CA TYR A 180 4.32 6.17 -5.70
C TYR A 180 3.87 7.31 -6.62
N LEU A 181 3.90 7.11 -7.95
CA LEU A 181 3.66 8.20 -8.92
C LEU A 181 2.35 8.95 -8.70
N PRO A 182 1.19 8.32 -8.52
CA PRO A 182 -0.06 9.05 -8.31
C PRO A 182 -0.03 9.94 -7.06
N TRP A 183 0.60 9.47 -5.98
CA TRP A 183 0.77 10.23 -4.75
C TRP A 183 1.71 11.41 -4.95
N ILE A 184 2.88 11.19 -5.59
CA ILE A 184 3.86 12.24 -5.85
C ILE A 184 3.24 13.33 -6.71
N VAL A 185 2.60 12.96 -7.83
CA VAL A 185 1.91 13.92 -8.71
C VAL A 185 0.88 14.74 -7.94
N GLY A 186 0.06 14.11 -7.13
CA GLY A 186 -0.95 14.80 -6.34
C GLY A 186 -0.36 15.75 -5.29
N TRP A 187 0.75 15.39 -4.65
CA TRP A 187 1.41 16.26 -3.67
C TRP A 187 2.22 17.37 -4.33
N VAL A 188 2.90 17.11 -5.47
CA VAL A 188 3.54 18.15 -6.28
C VAL A 188 2.50 19.17 -6.71
N TRP A 189 1.35 18.72 -7.18
CA TRP A 189 0.26 19.63 -7.54
C TRP A 189 -0.17 20.50 -6.36
N ARG A 190 -0.28 19.92 -5.17
CA ARG A 190 -0.57 20.71 -3.95
C ARG A 190 0.51 21.72 -3.62
N VAL A 191 1.80 21.42 -3.87
CA VAL A 191 2.87 22.41 -3.73
C VAL A 191 2.63 23.59 -4.67
N LEU A 192 2.32 23.30 -5.93
CA LEU A 192 2.04 24.33 -6.95
C LEU A 192 0.80 25.17 -6.62
N ASP A 193 -0.17 24.60 -5.93
CA ASP A 193 -1.36 25.32 -5.44
C ASP A 193 -1.09 26.09 -4.12
N GLY A 194 0.14 26.21 -3.68
CA GLY A 194 0.47 26.92 -2.44
C GLY A 194 0.23 26.14 -1.15
N GLY A 195 0.27 24.80 -1.19
CA GLY A 195 -0.02 23.90 -0.06
C GLY A 195 0.96 23.95 1.11
N GLY A 196 1.93 24.86 1.11
CA GLY A 196 2.84 25.15 2.22
C GLY A 196 3.80 24.01 2.57
N ALA A 197 4.47 24.12 3.70
CA ALA A 197 5.52 23.21 4.17
C ALA A 197 5.07 21.74 4.23
N ARG A 198 3.80 21.48 4.58
CA ARG A 198 3.27 20.10 4.60
C ARG A 198 3.29 19.46 3.20
N ALA A 199 2.91 20.19 2.15
CA ALA A 199 2.89 19.65 0.80
C ALA A 199 4.31 19.35 0.32
N VAL A 200 5.27 20.26 0.60
CA VAL A 200 6.69 20.06 0.31
C VAL A 200 7.24 18.83 1.05
N ALA A 201 6.99 18.72 2.37
CA ALA A 201 7.44 17.60 3.18
C ALA A 201 6.90 16.25 2.68
N MET A 202 5.60 16.19 2.33
CA MET A 202 4.98 14.97 1.80
C MET A 202 5.53 14.59 0.42
N THR A 203 5.77 15.58 -0.45
CA THR A 203 6.42 15.34 -1.73
C THR A 203 7.83 14.78 -1.54
N GLY A 204 8.63 15.41 -0.69
CA GLY A 204 9.99 14.95 -0.37
C GLY A 204 10.02 13.55 0.24
N LEU A 205 9.12 13.26 1.19
CA LEU A 205 8.98 11.94 1.80
C LEU A 205 8.67 10.86 0.76
N LEU A 206 7.68 11.10 -0.10
CA LEU A 206 7.26 10.12 -1.10
C LEU A 206 8.33 9.91 -2.18
N LEU A 207 8.98 10.97 -2.64
CA LEU A 207 10.12 10.88 -3.56
C LEU A 207 11.30 10.14 -2.90
N GLY A 208 11.61 10.44 -1.65
CA GLY A 208 12.65 9.74 -0.89
C GLY A 208 12.36 8.24 -0.76
N LEU A 209 11.14 7.86 -0.41
CA LEU A 209 10.73 6.46 -0.35
C LEU A 209 10.78 5.79 -1.72
N GLN A 210 10.35 6.47 -2.79
CA GLN A 210 10.46 5.97 -4.15
C GLN A 210 11.91 5.72 -4.57
N LEU A 211 12.82 6.67 -4.27
CA LEU A 211 14.25 6.54 -4.57
C LEU A 211 14.89 5.40 -3.80
N LEU A 212 14.53 5.23 -2.50
CA LEU A 212 14.98 4.10 -1.69
C LEU A 212 14.56 2.74 -2.25
N ARG A 213 13.56 2.70 -3.17
CA ARG A 213 13.21 1.47 -3.87
C ARG A 213 14.25 1.06 -4.90
N GLY A 214 15.24 1.89 -5.19
CA GLY A 214 16.41 1.57 -6.01
C GLY A 214 16.11 1.47 -7.51
N HIS A 215 15.06 2.10 -8.02
CA HIS A 215 14.73 2.09 -9.44
C HIS A 215 14.61 3.50 -10.00
N VAL A 216 15.77 4.15 -10.11
CA VAL A 216 15.86 5.56 -10.54
C VAL A 216 15.20 5.87 -11.88
N GLN A 217 15.18 4.92 -12.83
CA GLN A 217 14.52 5.08 -14.13
C GLN A 217 13.02 5.36 -14.07
N ILE A 218 12.37 5.06 -12.92
CA ILE A 218 10.95 5.36 -12.69
C ILE A 218 10.79 6.71 -11.97
N SER A 219 11.85 7.20 -11.35
CA SER A 219 11.78 8.38 -10.48
C SER A 219 12.10 9.70 -11.18
N TYR A 220 12.63 9.67 -12.41
CA TYR A 220 12.92 10.88 -13.21
C TYR A 220 12.13 10.96 -14.51
#